data_b6fbbdc15cf49c665bcd3aa717b0aca0
#
_entry.id   b6fbbdc15cf49c665bcd3aa717b0aca0
#
_cell.length_a   1.000
_cell.length_b   1.000
_cell.length_c   1.000
_cell.angle_alpha   90.00
_cell.angle_beta   90.00
_cell.angle_gamma   90.00
#
_symmetry.space_group_name_H-M   'P 1'
#
loop_
_entity.id
_entity.type
_entity.pdbx_description
1 polymer ?
#
loop_
_entity_poly.entity_id
_entity_poly.type
_entity_poly.pdbx_seq_one_letter_code
_entity_poly.pdbx_strand_id
1 'polypeptide(L)'
;MKILVTEMIAEKGITRLLQAGATVDIKTTLTRDELLGVIGDYDALIVRSNTKVNEELYQKAARLKVVGRAGVGVDNIEMEGATQRGIIVVNAPESNIVSAAELTIGLLIAACRNIPQLQSRLHEKIW
;
A
#
# COMPACT_ATOMS: atom_id res chain seq x y z
N MET A 1 -1.82 9.84 -19.10
CA MET A 1 -1.23 8.70 -18.37
C MET A 1 -2.37 7.87 -17.80
N LYS A 2 -2.39 6.56 -18.07
CA LYS A 2 -3.41 5.65 -17.58
C LYS A 2 -2.90 4.90 -16.34
N ILE A 3 -3.62 5.00 -15.23
CA ILE A 3 -3.18 4.50 -13.91
C ILE A 3 -4.15 3.42 -13.43
N LEU A 4 -3.62 2.28 -13.02
CA LEU A 4 -4.39 1.24 -12.33
C LEU A 4 -4.17 1.34 -10.82
N VAL A 5 -5.26 1.31 -10.06
CA VAL A 5 -5.23 1.26 -8.59
C VAL A 5 -5.85 -0.07 -8.17
N THR A 6 -5.04 -0.94 -7.55
CA THR A 6 -5.48 -2.30 -7.17
C THR A 6 -5.91 -2.44 -5.71
N GLU A 7 -5.66 -1.42 -4.90
CA GLU A 7 -6.04 -1.42 -3.49
C GLU A 7 -6.55 -0.04 -3.08
N MET A 8 -7.50 0.01 -2.16
CA MET A 8 -8.08 1.29 -1.73
C MET A 8 -7.03 2.24 -1.15
N ILE A 9 -7.00 3.45 -1.69
CA ILE A 9 -6.17 4.57 -1.20
C ILE A 9 -7.08 5.74 -0.84
N ALA A 10 -6.52 6.75 -0.17
CA ALA A 10 -7.27 7.94 0.21
C ALA A 10 -7.86 8.65 -1.03
N GLU A 11 -9.13 9.02 -0.96
CA GLU A 11 -9.86 9.71 -2.04
C GLU A 11 -9.16 10.99 -2.50
N LYS A 12 -8.53 11.72 -1.57
CA LYS A 12 -7.72 12.91 -1.89
C LYS A 12 -6.57 12.58 -2.86
N GLY A 13 -5.99 11.37 -2.78
CA GLY A 13 -4.96 10.92 -3.72
C GLY A 13 -5.52 10.72 -5.12
N ILE A 14 -6.66 10.03 -5.23
CA ILE A 14 -7.37 9.84 -6.51
C ILE A 14 -7.72 11.18 -7.14
N THR A 15 -8.32 12.09 -6.35
CA THR A 15 -8.70 13.43 -6.83
C THR A 15 -7.52 14.19 -7.41
N ARG A 16 -6.35 14.14 -6.75
CA ARG A 16 -5.13 14.80 -7.25
C ARG A 16 -4.63 14.21 -8.57
N LEU A 17 -4.71 12.90 -8.74
CA LEU A 17 -4.32 12.24 -9.99
C LEU A 17 -5.24 12.66 -11.14
N LEU A 18 -6.55 12.70 -10.90
CA LEU A 18 -7.54 13.16 -11.90
C LEU A 18 -7.32 14.64 -12.27
N GLN A 19 -7.07 15.50 -11.28
CA GLN A 19 -6.76 16.92 -11.51
C GLN A 19 -5.46 17.13 -12.30
N ALA A 20 -4.52 16.21 -12.17
CA ALA A 20 -3.27 16.20 -12.96
C ALA A 20 -3.47 15.66 -14.39
N GLY A 21 -4.70 15.37 -14.81
CA GLY A 21 -5.03 14.88 -16.15
C GLY A 21 -4.77 13.39 -16.37
N ALA A 22 -4.64 12.60 -15.31
CA ALA A 22 -4.52 11.15 -15.42
C ALA A 22 -5.89 10.51 -15.57
N THR A 23 -5.95 9.38 -16.29
CA THR A 23 -7.10 8.47 -16.29
C THR A 23 -6.83 7.42 -15.21
N VAL A 24 -7.72 7.29 -14.23
CA VAL A 24 -7.54 6.41 -13.08
C VAL A 24 -8.62 5.34 -13.08
N ASP A 25 -8.21 4.08 -13.21
CA ASP A 25 -9.06 2.90 -13.09
C ASP A 25 -8.84 2.27 -11.70
N ILE A 26 -9.89 2.21 -10.89
CA ILE A 26 -9.86 1.59 -9.56
C ILE A 26 -10.46 0.20 -9.66
N LYS A 27 -9.64 -0.83 -9.48
CA LYS A 27 -10.02 -2.25 -9.59
C LYS A 27 -9.45 -3.03 -8.41
N THR A 28 -10.16 -3.01 -7.28
CA THR A 28 -9.66 -3.55 -6.00
C THR A 28 -9.96 -5.04 -5.80
N THR A 29 -10.68 -5.66 -6.71
CA THR A 29 -11.13 -7.06 -6.62
C THR A 29 -10.48 -7.97 -7.65
N LEU A 30 -9.47 -7.47 -8.39
CA LEU A 30 -8.78 -8.29 -9.40
C LEU A 30 -8.06 -9.46 -8.74
N THR A 31 -8.26 -10.64 -9.31
CA THR A 31 -7.40 -11.78 -9.07
C THR A 31 -6.01 -11.55 -9.67
N ARG A 32 -5.04 -12.38 -9.31
CA ARG A 32 -3.68 -12.28 -9.88
C ARG A 32 -3.69 -12.40 -11.40
N ASP A 33 -4.41 -13.36 -11.94
CA ASP A 33 -4.46 -13.62 -13.38
C ASP A 33 -5.14 -12.48 -14.16
N GLU A 34 -6.21 -11.92 -13.59
CA GLU A 34 -6.88 -10.74 -14.16
C GLU A 34 -5.97 -9.52 -14.16
N LEU A 35 -5.21 -9.28 -13.07
CA LEU A 35 -4.23 -8.21 -13.01
C LEU A 35 -3.15 -8.38 -14.08
N LEU A 36 -2.59 -9.57 -14.23
CA LEU A 36 -1.59 -9.87 -15.26
C LEU A 36 -2.16 -9.72 -16.67
N GLY A 37 -3.45 -9.99 -16.85
CA GLY A 37 -4.12 -9.82 -18.13
C GLY A 37 -4.34 -8.38 -18.56
N VAL A 38 -4.46 -7.44 -17.62
CA VAL A 38 -4.78 -6.04 -17.92
C VAL A 38 -3.61 -5.06 -17.74
N ILE A 39 -2.58 -5.42 -16.97
CA ILE A 39 -1.52 -4.48 -16.58
C ILE A 39 -0.76 -3.89 -17.79
N GLY A 40 -0.69 -4.59 -18.89
CA GLY A 40 -0.02 -4.13 -20.11
C GLY A 40 -0.62 -2.85 -20.72
N ASP A 41 -1.86 -2.49 -20.37
CA ASP A 41 -2.55 -1.30 -20.85
C ASP A 41 -2.29 -0.04 -20.01
N TYR A 42 -1.56 -0.15 -18.90
CA TYR A 42 -1.37 0.92 -17.94
C TYR A 42 0.05 1.46 -17.93
N ASP A 43 0.16 2.78 -17.79
CA ASP A 43 1.43 3.48 -17.68
C ASP A 43 1.94 3.53 -16.23
N ALA A 44 1.02 3.44 -15.26
CA ALA A 44 1.35 3.42 -13.84
C ALA A 44 0.45 2.46 -13.05
N LEU A 45 0.99 1.91 -11.97
CA LEU A 45 0.32 1.01 -11.04
C LEU A 45 0.43 1.58 -9.63
N ILE A 46 -0.70 1.67 -8.91
CA ILE A 46 -0.73 2.05 -7.50
C ILE A 46 -1.21 0.86 -6.67
N VAL A 47 -0.39 0.49 -5.70
CA VAL A 47 -0.59 -0.64 -4.80
C VAL A 47 -0.48 -0.23 -3.33
N ARG A 48 -0.85 -1.12 -2.44
CA ARG A 48 -0.49 -1.07 -1.02
C ARG A 48 0.34 -2.30 -0.67
N SER A 49 -0.12 -3.14 0.26
CA SER A 49 0.66 -4.27 0.79
C SER A 49 0.29 -5.64 0.17
N ASN A 50 -0.90 -5.78 -0.39
CA ASN A 50 -1.39 -7.09 -0.84
C ASN A 50 -0.94 -7.46 -2.25
N THR A 51 -0.83 -6.46 -3.13
CA THR A 51 -0.43 -6.69 -4.52
C THR A 51 1.08 -6.88 -4.61
N LYS A 52 1.52 -8.06 -5.02
CA LYS A 52 2.94 -8.33 -5.31
C LYS A 52 3.29 -7.80 -6.70
N VAL A 53 4.33 -6.97 -6.76
CA VAL A 53 4.90 -6.43 -7.98
C VAL A 53 6.27 -7.07 -8.19
N ASN A 54 6.29 -8.13 -8.98
CA ASN A 54 7.44 -9.00 -9.20
C ASN A 54 7.72 -9.20 -10.70
N GLU A 55 8.73 -10.00 -11.01
CA GLU A 55 9.18 -10.29 -12.37
C GLU A 55 8.03 -10.74 -13.30
N GLU A 56 7.13 -11.60 -12.82
CA GLU A 56 5.99 -12.07 -13.58
C GLU A 56 5.07 -10.91 -14.04
N LEU A 57 4.82 -9.94 -13.13
CA LEU A 57 4.02 -8.75 -13.45
C LEU A 57 4.78 -7.84 -14.42
N TYR A 58 6.07 -7.63 -14.21
CA TYR A 58 6.87 -6.79 -15.11
C TYR A 58 6.92 -7.32 -16.53
N GLN A 59 6.96 -8.64 -16.72
CA GLN A 59 6.93 -9.26 -18.05
C GLN A 59 5.62 -8.97 -18.82
N LYS A 60 4.51 -8.76 -18.11
CA LYS A 60 3.21 -8.43 -18.71
C LYS A 60 2.97 -6.92 -18.83
N ALA A 61 3.73 -6.11 -18.11
CA ALA A 61 3.54 -4.68 -17.96
C ALA A 61 4.31 -3.85 -19.00
N ALA A 62 4.04 -4.08 -20.28
CA ALA A 62 4.82 -3.51 -21.39
C ALA A 62 4.89 -1.96 -21.41
N ARG A 63 3.89 -1.29 -20.82
CA ARG A 63 3.79 0.19 -20.81
C ARG A 63 4.14 0.80 -19.45
N LEU A 64 4.36 -0.02 -18.43
CA LEU A 64 4.53 0.43 -17.05
C LEU A 64 5.81 1.28 -16.90
N LYS A 65 5.65 2.48 -16.38
CA LYS A 65 6.75 3.45 -16.15
C LYS A 65 6.90 3.76 -14.67
N VAL A 66 5.82 3.64 -13.90
CA VAL A 66 5.81 4.04 -12.49
C VAL A 66 5.02 3.03 -11.67
N VAL A 67 5.57 2.63 -10.52
CA VAL A 67 4.86 1.90 -9.47
C VAL A 67 4.83 2.77 -8.22
N GLY A 68 3.64 3.11 -7.75
CA GLY A 68 3.42 3.85 -6.51
C GLY A 68 2.94 2.92 -5.39
N ARG A 69 3.64 2.90 -4.26
CA ARG A 69 3.13 2.22 -3.07
C ARG A 69 2.55 3.24 -2.08
N ALA A 70 1.25 3.14 -1.82
CA ALA A 70 0.59 3.93 -0.79
C ALA A 70 0.90 3.36 0.61
N GLY A 71 2.16 3.51 1.04
CA GLY A 71 2.69 3.03 2.31
C GLY A 71 4.20 3.29 2.43
N VAL A 72 4.76 2.99 3.60
CA VAL A 72 6.15 3.32 3.95
C VAL A 72 7.16 2.36 3.30
N GLY A 73 6.96 1.05 3.50
CA GLY A 73 7.88 0.05 2.96
C GLY A 73 7.67 -0.20 1.46
N VAL A 74 8.52 -1.04 0.87
CA VAL A 74 8.43 -1.49 -0.53
C VAL A 74 8.63 -3.01 -0.64
N ASP A 75 8.40 -3.72 0.43
CA ASP A 75 8.65 -5.15 0.62
C ASP A 75 7.87 -6.06 -0.34
N ASN A 76 6.76 -5.60 -0.90
CA ASN A 76 5.98 -6.30 -1.92
C ASN A 76 6.35 -5.91 -3.36
N ILE A 77 7.38 -5.08 -3.56
CA ILE A 77 7.86 -4.62 -4.87
C ILE A 77 9.29 -5.10 -5.09
N GLU A 78 9.51 -5.86 -6.15
CA GLU A 78 10.83 -6.33 -6.55
C GLU A 78 11.60 -5.19 -7.23
N MET A 79 12.47 -4.55 -6.44
CA MET A 79 13.18 -3.32 -6.85
C MET A 79 14.17 -3.57 -7.98
N GLU A 80 14.83 -4.72 -7.99
CA GLU A 80 15.81 -5.06 -9.03
C GLU A 80 15.15 -5.17 -10.41
N GLY A 81 14.01 -5.89 -10.49
CA GLY A 81 13.24 -6.02 -11.72
C GLY A 81 12.69 -4.68 -12.23
N ALA A 82 12.30 -3.77 -11.33
CA ALA A 82 11.89 -2.42 -11.68
C ALA A 82 13.07 -1.60 -12.27
N THR A 83 14.22 -1.65 -11.59
CA THR A 83 15.43 -0.92 -11.97
C THR A 83 15.93 -1.34 -13.36
N GLN A 84 16.00 -2.65 -13.63
CA GLN A 84 16.42 -3.20 -14.91
C GLN A 84 15.54 -2.72 -16.08
N ARG A 85 14.28 -2.39 -15.82
CA ARG A 85 13.31 -1.91 -16.81
C ARG A 85 13.15 -0.40 -16.85
N GLY A 86 13.87 0.33 -16.01
CA GLY A 86 13.72 1.78 -15.88
C GLY A 86 12.37 2.21 -15.30
N ILE A 87 11.70 1.33 -14.54
CA ILE A 87 10.44 1.63 -13.85
C ILE A 87 10.74 2.37 -12.57
N ILE A 88 10.15 3.55 -12.40
CA ILE A 88 10.29 4.37 -11.19
C ILE A 88 9.40 3.81 -10.09
N VAL A 89 9.97 3.54 -8.92
CA VAL A 89 9.20 3.15 -7.73
C VAL A 89 9.15 4.33 -6.77
N VAL A 90 7.93 4.70 -6.35
CA VAL A 90 7.67 5.76 -5.36
C VAL A 90 6.85 5.21 -4.20
N ASN A 91 7.10 5.70 -3.01
CA ASN A 91 6.39 5.33 -1.79
C ASN A 91 5.96 6.57 -0.99
N ALA A 92 5.24 6.35 0.11
CA ALA A 92 4.78 7.40 1.03
C ALA A 92 5.45 7.21 2.41
N PRO A 93 6.73 7.61 2.57
CA PRO A 93 7.54 7.24 3.74
C PRO A 93 7.03 7.81 5.07
N GLU A 94 6.25 8.90 5.03
CA GLU A 94 5.77 9.58 6.24
C GLU A 94 4.29 9.31 6.56
N SER A 95 3.62 8.44 5.80
CA SER A 95 2.16 8.30 5.83
C SER A 95 1.58 7.82 7.15
N ASN A 96 2.34 7.15 8.01
CA ASN A 96 1.88 6.60 9.28
C ASN A 96 2.85 6.79 10.46
N ILE A 97 3.89 7.63 10.33
CA ILE A 97 4.92 7.81 11.36
C ILE A 97 4.29 8.18 12.70
N VAL A 98 3.44 9.20 12.72
CA VAL A 98 2.79 9.70 13.94
C VAL A 98 1.90 8.61 14.56
N SER A 99 1.02 8.00 13.77
CA SER A 99 0.11 6.96 14.26
C SER A 99 0.85 5.73 14.81
N ALA A 100 1.94 5.33 14.16
CA ALA A 100 2.78 4.23 14.63
C ALA A 100 3.49 4.57 15.95
N ALA A 101 4.02 5.79 16.06
CA ALA A 101 4.67 6.27 17.28
C ALA A 101 3.67 6.35 18.45
N GLU A 102 2.50 6.93 18.25
CA GLU A 102 1.43 7.02 19.26
C GLU A 102 0.99 5.65 19.76
N LEU A 103 0.75 4.71 18.84
CA LEU A 103 0.38 3.34 19.19
C LEU A 103 1.50 2.65 19.97
N THR A 104 2.75 2.84 19.55
CA THR A 104 3.92 2.25 20.24
C THR A 104 4.02 2.74 21.68
N ILE A 105 3.89 4.05 21.89
CA ILE A 105 3.91 4.64 23.24
C ILE A 105 2.71 4.16 24.05
N GLY A 106 1.52 4.13 23.45
CA GLY A 106 0.31 3.61 24.11
C GLY A 106 0.45 2.16 24.58
N LEU A 107 0.99 1.29 23.72
CA LEU A 107 1.25 -0.12 24.05
C LEU A 107 2.33 -0.27 25.13
N LEU A 108 3.37 0.55 25.07
CA LEU A 108 4.42 0.56 26.10
C LEU A 108 3.85 0.89 27.49
N ILE A 109 3.05 1.96 27.57
CA ILE A 109 2.38 2.36 28.83
C ILE A 109 1.43 1.26 29.28
N ALA A 110 0.61 0.70 28.39
CA ALA A 110 -0.32 -0.37 28.68
C ALA A 110 0.39 -1.62 29.25
N ALA A 111 1.52 -1.99 28.68
CA ALA A 111 2.33 -3.10 29.14
C ALA A 111 2.96 -2.82 30.53
N CYS A 112 3.60 -1.65 30.70
CA CYS A 112 4.23 -1.27 31.97
C CYS A 112 3.24 -1.19 33.14
N ARG A 113 2.00 -0.83 32.86
CA ARG A 113 0.95 -0.67 33.87
C ARG A 113 -0.01 -1.87 33.95
N ASN A 114 0.24 -2.94 33.20
CA ASN A 114 -0.62 -4.13 33.14
C ASN A 114 -2.11 -3.79 32.84
N ILE A 115 -2.37 -2.77 32.02
CA ILE A 115 -3.73 -2.25 31.78
C ILE A 115 -4.69 -3.32 31.28
N PRO A 116 -4.34 -4.19 30.28
CA PRO A 116 -5.26 -5.23 29.81
C PRO A 116 -5.66 -6.22 30.90
N GLN A 117 -4.71 -6.62 31.76
CA GLN A 117 -4.95 -7.57 32.87
C GLN A 117 -5.84 -6.94 33.95
N LEU A 118 -5.58 -5.67 34.27
CA LEU A 118 -6.42 -4.94 35.24
C LEU A 118 -7.83 -4.75 34.70
N GLN A 119 -7.99 -4.45 33.41
CA GLN A 119 -9.31 -4.34 32.79
C GLN A 119 -10.10 -5.65 32.86
N SER A 120 -9.47 -6.80 32.55
CA SER A 120 -10.11 -8.12 32.67
C SER A 120 -10.55 -8.39 34.10
N ARG A 121 -9.70 -8.14 35.10
CA ARG A 121 -10.04 -8.31 36.53
C ARG A 121 -11.18 -7.42 36.97
N LEU A 122 -11.23 -6.18 36.50
CA LEU A 122 -12.36 -5.27 36.79
C LEU A 122 -13.69 -5.81 36.23
N HIS A 123 -13.70 -6.35 35.02
CA HIS A 123 -14.88 -6.97 34.42
C HIS A 123 -15.34 -8.20 35.20
N GLU A 124 -14.41 -8.98 35.73
CA GLU A 124 -14.68 -10.15 36.56
C GLU A 124 -14.98 -9.77 38.03
N LYS A 125 -14.99 -8.48 38.38
CA LYS A 125 -15.17 -7.96 39.74
C LYS A 125 -14.16 -8.53 40.76
N ILE A 126 -12.94 -8.85 40.29
CA ILE A 126 -11.83 -9.30 41.13
C ILE A 126 -10.95 -8.08 41.44
N TRP A 127 -10.87 -7.73 42.71
CA TRP A 127 -10.06 -6.59 43.19
C TRP A 127 -8.74 -7.07 43.78
#